data_78481a75923d394b6913c1c40864e4ae
#
_entry.id   78481a75923d394b6913c1c40864e4ae
#
_cell.length_a   1.000
_cell.length_b   1.000
_cell.length_c   1.000
_cell.angle_alpha   90.00
_cell.angle_beta   90.00
_cell.angle_gamma   90.00
#
_symmetry.space_group_name_H-M   'P 1'
#
loop_
_entity.id
_entity.type
_entity.pdbx_description
1 polymer ?
#
loop_
_entity_poly.entity_id
_entity_poly.type
_entity_poly.pdbx_seq_one_letter_code
_entity_poly.pdbx_strand_id
1 'polypeptide(L)'
;SISDVLMKARLSPYVRPQDITRVEAKALIESFKTTTIRTPTSGILVPIGPKLIKLGLKQVLEEYRPDFYTLPISRTPSVFAGTPFLVEVGMVYGGNLPKDQPVQILRFANRVPLLYQAGGCAITKAIQGINWRNYGLEQRGGKGTPNGPAIILVHVASTNIPFTSEAKEAIADISEIKKEIKLALRNNAKTLSKHLKKQKKRAKVSEKFDLVQKVLPAIAEKTSSVV
;
A
#
# COMPACT_ATOMS: atom_id res chain seq x y z
N SER A 1 -25.89 -20.57 5.78
CA SER A 1 -26.90 -19.88 4.96
C SER A 1 -27.61 -18.81 5.78
N ILE A 2 -28.45 -17.98 5.14
CA ILE A 2 -29.31 -17.01 5.85
C ILE A 2 -30.24 -17.77 6.79
N SER A 3 -30.79 -18.92 6.35
CA SER A 3 -31.64 -19.78 7.16
C SER A 3 -30.99 -20.23 8.46
N ASP A 4 -29.66 -20.56 8.43
CA ASP A 4 -28.92 -20.98 9.63
C ASP A 4 -28.79 -19.83 10.64
N VAL A 5 -28.56 -18.60 10.13
CA VAL A 5 -28.49 -17.39 10.95
C VAL A 5 -29.83 -17.11 11.64
N LEU A 6 -30.93 -17.14 10.88
CA LEU A 6 -32.27 -16.91 11.41
C LEU A 6 -32.68 -17.98 12.40
N MET A 7 -32.38 -19.25 12.10
CA MET A 7 -32.65 -20.37 13.00
C MET A 7 -31.92 -20.20 14.34
N LYS A 8 -30.64 -19.87 14.32
CA LYS A 8 -29.85 -19.61 15.53
C LYS A 8 -30.36 -18.40 16.31
N ALA A 9 -30.84 -17.37 15.61
CA ALA A 9 -31.41 -16.18 16.22
C ALA A 9 -32.88 -16.43 16.70
N ARG A 10 -33.49 -17.59 16.39
CA ARG A 10 -34.88 -17.92 16.64
C ARG A 10 -35.85 -16.91 16.02
N LEU A 11 -35.51 -16.42 14.83
CA LEU A 11 -36.33 -15.47 14.07
C LEU A 11 -37.02 -16.15 12.90
N SER A 12 -38.28 -15.78 12.67
CA SER A 12 -38.99 -16.16 11.46
C SER A 12 -38.40 -15.44 10.24
N PRO A 13 -38.23 -16.10 9.08
CA PRO A 13 -37.78 -15.45 7.84
C PRO A 13 -38.79 -14.40 7.30
N TYR A 14 -40.02 -14.38 7.85
CA TYR A 14 -41.10 -13.47 7.44
C TYR A 14 -41.30 -12.30 8.42
N VAL A 15 -40.49 -12.22 9.50
CA VAL A 15 -40.59 -11.10 10.44
C VAL A 15 -40.16 -9.80 9.75
N ARG A 16 -40.93 -8.75 9.92
CA ARG A 16 -40.59 -7.43 9.37
C ARG A 16 -39.52 -6.79 10.24
N PRO A 17 -38.57 -6.06 9.66
CA PRO A 17 -37.46 -5.42 10.43
C PRO A 17 -37.95 -4.52 11.57
N GLN A 18 -39.08 -3.85 11.40
CA GLN A 18 -39.68 -2.97 12.40
C GLN A 18 -40.30 -3.72 13.59
N ASP A 19 -40.61 -5.00 13.42
CA ASP A 19 -41.21 -5.84 14.46
C ASP A 19 -40.16 -6.58 15.29
N ILE A 20 -38.86 -6.44 14.93
CA ILE A 20 -37.76 -7.08 15.65
C ILE A 20 -37.48 -6.34 16.95
N THR A 21 -37.62 -7.03 18.07
CA THR A 21 -37.29 -6.50 19.39
C THR A 21 -35.80 -6.32 19.59
N ARG A 22 -35.40 -5.51 20.58
CA ARG A 22 -33.99 -5.30 20.91
C ARG A 22 -33.24 -6.58 21.32
N VAL A 23 -33.94 -7.52 21.93
CA VAL A 23 -33.42 -8.83 22.34
C VAL A 23 -33.15 -9.69 21.11
N GLU A 24 -34.11 -9.76 20.20
CA GLU A 24 -33.99 -10.50 18.92
C GLU A 24 -32.90 -9.90 18.02
N ALA A 25 -32.78 -8.58 17.97
CA ALA A 25 -31.68 -7.93 17.24
C ALA A 25 -30.29 -8.31 17.80
N LYS A 26 -30.14 -8.40 19.13
CA LYS A 26 -28.91 -8.90 19.75
C LYS A 26 -28.65 -10.36 19.40
N ALA A 27 -29.66 -11.22 19.47
CA ALA A 27 -29.58 -12.64 19.12
C ALA A 27 -29.16 -12.80 17.63
N LEU A 28 -29.71 -11.95 16.74
CA LEU A 28 -29.35 -11.93 15.33
C LEU A 28 -27.87 -11.56 15.12
N ILE A 29 -27.37 -10.54 15.79
CA ILE A 29 -25.95 -10.13 15.73
C ILE A 29 -25.04 -11.27 16.20
N GLU A 30 -25.36 -11.92 17.31
CA GLU A 30 -24.58 -13.06 17.82
C GLU A 30 -24.64 -14.28 16.87
N SER A 31 -25.79 -14.53 16.25
CA SER A 31 -25.91 -15.59 15.26
C SER A 31 -25.05 -15.37 14.01
N PHE A 32 -24.87 -14.11 13.56
CA PHE A 32 -23.94 -13.78 12.50
C PHE A 32 -22.48 -14.09 12.88
N LYS A 33 -22.08 -13.80 14.11
CA LYS A 33 -20.71 -14.08 14.59
C LYS A 33 -20.42 -15.57 14.69
N THR A 34 -21.43 -16.37 15.07
CA THR A 34 -21.27 -17.81 15.31
C THR A 34 -21.59 -18.68 14.11
N THR A 35 -22.10 -18.11 13.03
CA THR A 35 -22.42 -18.86 11.81
C THR A 35 -21.32 -18.71 10.78
N THR A 36 -20.80 -19.84 10.27
CA THR A 36 -19.85 -19.83 9.16
C THR A 36 -20.58 -19.41 7.88
N ILE A 37 -20.32 -18.17 7.45
CA ILE A 37 -20.88 -17.62 6.21
C ILE A 37 -19.88 -17.85 5.10
N ARG A 38 -20.33 -18.33 3.93
CA ARG A 38 -19.48 -18.50 2.76
C ARG A 38 -18.95 -17.14 2.32
N THR A 39 -17.63 -17.07 2.14
CA THR A 39 -16.99 -15.89 1.56
C THR A 39 -17.42 -15.74 0.09
N PRO A 40 -17.72 -14.53 -0.38
CA PRO A 40 -18.00 -14.29 -1.79
C PRO A 40 -16.89 -14.82 -2.69
N THR A 41 -17.25 -15.32 -3.86
CA THR A 41 -16.29 -15.86 -4.84
C THR A 41 -15.34 -14.76 -5.30
N SER A 42 -14.03 -14.97 -5.10
CA SER A 42 -12.98 -14.04 -5.52
C SER A 42 -12.44 -14.32 -6.93
N GLY A 43 -12.82 -15.44 -7.54
CA GLY A 43 -12.35 -15.84 -8.89
C GLY A 43 -12.78 -14.90 -10.02
N ILE A 44 -13.75 -14.03 -9.77
CA ILE A 44 -14.22 -13.00 -10.71
C ILE A 44 -13.38 -11.71 -10.68
N LEU A 45 -12.47 -11.56 -9.70
CA LEU A 45 -11.57 -10.41 -9.64
C LEU A 45 -10.49 -10.54 -10.72
N VAL A 46 -10.18 -9.43 -11.37
CA VAL A 46 -9.19 -9.37 -12.43
C VAL A 46 -7.99 -8.52 -12.00
N PRO A 47 -7.03 -9.09 -11.25
CA PRO A 47 -5.81 -8.38 -10.86
C PRO A 47 -4.94 -8.06 -12.08
N ILE A 48 -4.08 -7.05 -11.95
CA ILE A 48 -3.00 -6.80 -12.92
C ILE A 48 -1.94 -7.90 -12.79
N GLY A 49 -1.61 -8.25 -11.58
CA GLY A 49 -0.58 -9.22 -11.22
C GLY A 49 0.81 -8.61 -11.08
N PRO A 50 1.62 -9.16 -10.16
CA PRO A 50 2.94 -8.59 -9.83
C PRO A 50 3.90 -8.50 -11.03
N LYS A 51 3.83 -9.46 -11.95
CA LYS A 51 4.68 -9.46 -13.15
C LYS A 51 4.37 -8.28 -14.07
N LEU A 52 3.09 -8.04 -14.37
CA LEU A 52 2.65 -6.97 -15.26
C LEU A 52 2.84 -5.60 -14.60
N ILE A 53 2.59 -5.46 -13.30
CA ILE A 53 2.88 -4.22 -12.56
C ILE A 53 4.36 -3.87 -12.66
N LYS A 54 5.25 -4.85 -12.45
CA LYS A 54 6.70 -4.63 -12.55
C LYS A 54 7.12 -4.25 -13.98
N LEU A 55 6.56 -4.90 -14.98
CA LEU A 55 6.83 -4.60 -16.39
C LEU A 55 6.35 -3.19 -16.75
N GLY A 56 5.11 -2.85 -16.41
CA GLY A 56 4.55 -1.52 -16.66
C GLY A 56 5.34 -0.40 -15.98
N LEU A 57 5.74 -0.59 -14.71
CA LEU A 57 6.58 0.38 -14.01
C LEU A 57 7.94 0.55 -14.69
N LYS A 58 8.54 -0.51 -15.24
CA LYS A 58 9.80 -0.40 -15.97
C LYS A 58 9.64 0.37 -17.28
N GLN A 59 8.60 0.07 -18.06
CA GLN A 59 8.36 0.71 -19.36
C GLN A 59 7.99 2.19 -19.22
N VAL A 60 7.04 2.50 -18.33
CA VAL A 60 6.55 3.89 -18.14
C VAL A 60 7.60 4.79 -17.51
N LEU A 61 8.52 4.23 -16.72
CA LEU A 61 9.51 4.99 -15.96
C LEU A 61 10.94 4.83 -16.51
N GLU A 62 11.09 4.39 -17.75
CA GLU A 62 12.40 4.16 -18.38
C GLU A 62 13.26 5.44 -18.41
N GLU A 63 12.63 6.60 -18.68
CA GLU A 63 13.31 7.90 -18.69
C GLU A 63 13.90 8.33 -17.33
N TYR A 64 13.25 7.93 -16.23
CA TYR A 64 13.69 8.23 -14.87
C TYR A 64 14.81 7.30 -14.37
N ARG A 65 15.05 6.18 -15.04
CA ARG A 65 16.06 5.16 -14.68
C ARG A 65 16.12 4.86 -13.18
N PRO A 66 15.00 4.43 -12.55
CA PRO A 66 14.99 4.19 -11.11
C PRO A 66 16.05 3.18 -10.68
N ASP A 67 16.69 3.44 -9.55
CA ASP A 67 17.72 2.56 -8.98
C ASP A 67 17.13 1.26 -8.42
N PHE A 68 15.90 1.32 -7.96
CA PHE A 68 15.28 0.22 -7.26
C PHE A 68 13.79 0.07 -7.58
N TYR A 69 13.41 -1.17 -7.87
CA TYR A 69 12.03 -1.62 -8.04
C TYR A 69 11.70 -2.62 -6.94
N THR A 70 10.69 -2.32 -6.12
CA THR A 70 10.21 -3.31 -5.17
C THR A 70 9.53 -4.46 -5.92
N LEU A 71 9.51 -5.65 -5.32
CA LEU A 71 8.64 -6.71 -5.80
C LEU A 71 7.19 -6.30 -5.56
N PRO A 72 6.35 -6.16 -6.61
CA PRO A 72 4.96 -5.81 -6.41
C PRO A 72 4.24 -6.87 -5.60
N ILE A 73 3.31 -6.42 -4.76
CA ILE A 73 2.53 -7.27 -3.85
C ILE A 73 1.08 -7.28 -4.31
N SER A 74 0.51 -8.46 -4.47
CA SER A 74 -0.92 -8.68 -4.60
C SER A 74 -1.41 -9.30 -3.30
N ARG A 75 -2.38 -8.65 -2.64
CA ARG A 75 -2.98 -9.14 -1.39
C ARG A 75 -3.98 -10.26 -1.67
N THR A 76 -4.21 -11.11 -0.67
CA THR A 76 -5.37 -12.01 -0.71
C THR A 76 -6.65 -11.18 -0.74
N PRO A 77 -7.68 -11.62 -1.51
CA PRO A 77 -8.96 -10.92 -1.54
C PRO A 77 -9.56 -10.74 -0.15
N SER A 78 -10.12 -9.56 0.08
CA SER A 78 -10.92 -9.21 1.26
C SER A 78 -12.33 -8.86 0.84
N VAL A 79 -13.24 -8.70 1.80
CA VAL A 79 -14.65 -8.43 1.53
C VAL A 79 -15.08 -7.15 2.23
N PHE A 80 -15.83 -6.32 1.53
CA PHE A 80 -16.53 -5.16 2.06
C PHE A 80 -17.97 -5.16 1.56
N ALA A 81 -18.93 -5.02 2.47
CA ALA A 81 -20.39 -5.04 2.16
C ALA A 81 -20.80 -6.19 1.22
N GLY A 82 -20.30 -7.41 1.47
CA GLY A 82 -20.58 -8.58 0.65
C GLY A 82 -19.85 -8.64 -0.70
N THR A 83 -19.06 -7.63 -1.04
CA THR A 83 -18.35 -7.54 -2.32
C THR A 83 -16.85 -7.83 -2.11
N PRO A 84 -16.28 -8.78 -2.87
CA PRO A 84 -14.85 -9.06 -2.80
C PRO A 84 -14.05 -7.95 -3.46
N PHE A 85 -12.89 -7.64 -2.89
CA PHE A 85 -11.90 -6.74 -3.47
C PHE A 85 -10.48 -7.24 -3.22
N LEU A 86 -9.55 -6.78 -4.05
CA LEU A 86 -8.14 -7.11 -3.97
C LEU A 86 -7.30 -5.85 -4.14
N VAL A 87 -6.19 -5.78 -3.43
CA VAL A 87 -5.26 -4.66 -3.49
C VAL A 87 -3.90 -5.12 -3.99
N GLU A 88 -3.35 -4.37 -4.95
CA GLU A 88 -2.00 -4.56 -5.47
C GLU A 88 -1.19 -3.28 -5.31
N VAL A 89 0.08 -3.43 -5.00
CA VAL A 89 1.00 -2.31 -4.76
C VAL A 89 2.35 -2.58 -5.39
N GLY A 90 2.88 -1.58 -6.08
CA GLY A 90 4.26 -1.54 -6.55
C GLY A 90 4.92 -0.21 -6.19
N MET A 91 6.24 -0.21 -6.00
CA MET A 91 7.00 1.01 -5.71
C MET A 91 8.31 1.00 -6.48
N VAL A 92 8.74 2.18 -6.90
CA VAL A 92 10.08 2.42 -7.44
C VAL A 92 10.75 3.55 -6.67
N TYR A 93 12.09 3.57 -6.67
CA TYR A 93 12.87 4.55 -5.93
C TYR A 93 14.17 4.89 -6.64
N GLY A 94 14.58 6.17 -6.53
CA GLY A 94 15.90 6.63 -6.96
C GLY A 94 15.99 7.01 -8.44
N GLY A 95 17.19 6.96 -8.99
CA GLY A 95 17.48 7.42 -10.34
C GLY A 95 17.26 8.93 -10.50
N ASN A 96 16.68 9.32 -11.63
CA ASN A 96 16.38 10.71 -11.98
C ASN A 96 15.05 11.22 -11.41
N LEU A 97 14.41 10.46 -10.49
CA LEU A 97 13.18 10.91 -9.83
C LEU A 97 13.46 12.13 -8.93
N PRO A 98 12.53 13.12 -8.88
CA PRO A 98 12.66 14.31 -8.03
C PRO A 98 12.82 13.93 -6.55
N LYS A 99 13.83 14.50 -5.88
CA LYS A 99 14.17 14.17 -4.48
C LYS A 99 13.39 15.01 -3.47
N ASP A 100 13.16 16.28 -3.81
CA ASP A 100 12.59 17.28 -2.89
C ASP A 100 11.09 17.56 -3.13
N GLN A 101 10.43 16.66 -3.84
CA GLN A 101 9.01 16.75 -4.16
C GLN A 101 8.22 15.62 -3.49
N PRO A 102 6.91 15.81 -3.29
CA PRO A 102 6.04 14.72 -2.88
C PRO A 102 6.13 13.54 -3.84
N VAL A 103 6.14 12.33 -3.31
CA VAL A 103 6.14 11.11 -4.12
C VAL A 103 4.95 11.10 -5.08
N GLN A 104 5.16 10.66 -6.30
CA GLN A 104 4.09 10.48 -7.26
C GLN A 104 3.25 9.25 -6.89
N ILE A 105 1.93 9.41 -6.92
CA ILE A 105 0.99 8.32 -6.62
C ILE A 105 0.22 7.95 -7.87
N LEU A 106 0.43 6.74 -8.36
CA LEU A 106 -0.31 6.16 -9.46
C LEU A 106 -1.47 5.34 -8.89
N ARG A 107 -2.69 5.80 -9.11
CA ARG A 107 -3.91 5.20 -8.54
C ARG A 107 -4.70 4.52 -9.64
N PHE A 108 -5.10 3.27 -9.41
CA PHE A 108 -5.87 2.49 -10.37
C PHE A 108 -7.06 1.81 -9.69
N ALA A 109 -8.18 1.75 -10.39
CA ALA A 109 -9.37 1.01 -10.03
C ALA A 109 -9.79 0.14 -11.22
N ASN A 110 -9.86 -1.18 -11.05
CA ASN A 110 -10.16 -2.13 -12.14
C ASN A 110 -9.32 -1.85 -13.41
N ARG A 111 -8.01 -1.62 -13.23
CA ARG A 111 -7.02 -1.31 -14.29
C ARG A 111 -7.17 0.07 -14.95
N VAL A 112 -8.16 0.88 -14.52
CA VAL A 112 -8.36 2.23 -15.01
C VAL A 112 -7.63 3.22 -14.12
N PRO A 113 -6.84 4.16 -14.68
CA PRO A 113 -6.16 5.17 -13.88
C PRO A 113 -7.16 6.20 -13.32
N LEU A 114 -6.95 6.59 -12.05
CA LEU A 114 -7.72 7.63 -11.38
C LEU A 114 -6.91 8.94 -11.41
N LEU A 115 -7.23 9.82 -12.34
CA LEU A 115 -6.42 11.02 -12.62
C LEU A 115 -6.80 12.20 -11.72
N TYR A 116 -8.07 12.31 -11.32
CA TYR A 116 -8.61 13.48 -10.62
C TYR A 116 -8.97 13.16 -9.16
N GLN A 117 -9.34 14.17 -8.38
CA GLN A 117 -9.82 14.07 -6.99
C GLN A 117 -8.90 13.26 -6.05
N ALA A 118 -7.59 13.44 -6.19
CA ALA A 118 -6.60 12.67 -5.42
C ALA A 118 -6.81 12.78 -3.89
N GLY A 119 -7.12 13.96 -3.38
CA GLY A 119 -7.27 14.21 -1.94
C GLY A 119 -8.43 13.46 -1.28
N GLY A 120 -9.52 13.22 -2.03
CA GLY A 120 -10.69 12.46 -1.55
C GLY A 120 -10.53 10.94 -1.59
N CYS A 121 -9.54 10.44 -2.33
CA CYS A 121 -9.39 9.02 -2.62
C CYS A 121 -8.84 8.22 -1.42
N ALA A 122 -9.46 7.07 -1.14
CA ALA A 122 -9.01 6.12 -0.12
C ALA A 122 -7.54 5.71 -0.29
N ILE A 123 -7.04 5.60 -1.53
CA ILE A 123 -5.64 5.26 -1.82
C ILE A 123 -4.72 6.35 -1.27
N THR A 124 -4.96 7.61 -1.61
CA THR A 124 -4.15 8.74 -1.13
C THR A 124 -4.20 8.86 0.39
N LYS A 125 -5.40 8.77 0.98
CA LYS A 125 -5.56 8.80 2.44
C LYS A 125 -4.85 7.64 3.14
N ALA A 126 -4.83 6.45 2.53
CA ALA A 126 -4.08 5.31 3.07
C ALA A 126 -2.57 5.58 3.08
N ILE A 127 -2.03 6.15 1.99
CA ILE A 127 -0.61 6.53 1.88
C ILE A 127 -0.26 7.60 2.91
N GLN A 128 -1.06 8.66 3.01
CA GLN A 128 -0.86 9.76 3.96
C GLN A 128 -0.95 9.33 5.42
N GLY A 129 -1.70 8.26 5.71
CA GLY A 129 -1.86 7.70 7.05
C GLY A 129 -0.76 6.71 7.47
N ILE A 130 0.33 6.56 6.71
CA ILE A 130 1.50 5.76 7.07
C ILE A 130 2.64 6.70 7.47
N ASN A 131 3.35 6.37 8.56
CA ASN A 131 4.58 7.07 8.91
C ASN A 131 5.74 6.53 8.05
N TRP A 132 6.01 7.22 6.94
CA TRP A 132 7.02 6.84 5.95
C TRP A 132 8.45 7.07 6.42
N ARG A 133 8.66 7.90 7.45
CA ARG A 133 10.00 8.10 8.06
C ARG A 133 10.57 6.78 8.57
N ASN A 134 9.73 5.88 9.04
CA ASN A 134 10.15 4.53 9.47
C ASN A 134 10.69 3.68 8.32
N TYR A 135 10.41 4.07 7.07
CA TYR A 135 10.84 3.36 5.87
C TYR A 135 11.92 4.10 5.07
N GLY A 136 12.32 5.29 5.53
CA GLY A 136 13.42 6.04 4.95
C GLY A 136 13.01 7.11 3.94
N LEU A 137 11.73 7.43 3.80
CA LEU A 137 11.22 8.58 3.07
C LEU A 137 10.99 9.75 4.04
N GLU A 138 11.20 10.96 3.56
CA GLU A 138 10.93 12.16 4.34
C GLU A 138 9.42 12.41 4.44
N GLN A 139 8.97 12.89 5.59
CA GLN A 139 7.57 13.18 5.81
C GLN A 139 7.43 14.17 6.96
N ARG A 140 6.83 15.33 6.70
CA ARG A 140 6.63 16.36 7.70
C ARG A 140 5.64 15.87 8.78
N GLY A 141 6.05 15.91 10.04
CA GLY A 141 5.21 15.46 11.15
C GLY A 141 4.80 13.98 11.15
N GLY A 142 5.38 13.15 10.25
CA GLY A 142 5.04 11.72 10.16
C GLY A 142 3.66 11.42 9.56
N LYS A 143 3.01 12.43 8.96
CA LYS A 143 1.69 12.34 8.29
C LYS A 143 1.74 13.07 6.94
N GLY A 144 0.74 12.83 6.10
CA GLY A 144 0.67 13.44 4.77
C GLY A 144 1.43 12.63 3.72
N THR A 145 1.51 13.17 2.51
CA THR A 145 2.26 12.54 1.41
C THR A 145 3.76 12.64 1.72
N PRO A 146 4.52 11.55 1.67
CA PRO A 146 5.97 11.60 1.88
C PRO A 146 6.66 12.31 0.72
N ASN A 147 7.85 12.88 0.98
CA ASN A 147 8.74 13.43 -0.02
C ASN A 147 9.87 12.44 -0.33
N GLY A 148 10.37 12.50 -1.54
CA GLY A 148 11.51 11.71 -1.99
C GLY A 148 11.38 11.18 -3.40
N PRO A 149 12.46 10.64 -3.96
CA PRO A 149 12.51 10.14 -5.34
C PRO A 149 11.83 8.78 -5.45
N ALA A 150 10.51 8.76 -5.27
CA ALA A 150 9.74 7.53 -5.30
C ALA A 150 8.41 7.67 -6.05
N ILE A 151 7.96 6.58 -6.65
CA ILE A 151 6.62 6.45 -7.21
C ILE A 151 5.94 5.27 -6.53
N ILE A 152 4.70 5.46 -6.12
CA ILE A 152 3.87 4.44 -5.47
C ILE A 152 2.68 4.14 -6.38
N LEU A 153 2.59 2.92 -6.86
CA LEU A 153 1.43 2.42 -7.60
C LEU A 153 0.52 1.63 -6.66
N VAL A 154 -0.76 1.96 -6.66
CA VAL A 154 -1.80 1.19 -5.95
C VAL A 154 -2.94 0.91 -6.91
N HIS A 155 -3.30 -0.36 -7.01
CA HIS A 155 -4.43 -0.85 -7.77
C HIS A 155 -5.43 -1.54 -6.84
N VAL A 156 -6.70 -1.23 -7.02
CA VAL A 156 -7.81 -1.91 -6.34
C VAL A 156 -8.69 -2.56 -7.41
N ALA A 157 -8.88 -3.88 -7.31
CA ALA A 157 -9.79 -4.64 -8.14
C ALA A 157 -11.00 -5.07 -7.32
N SER A 158 -12.21 -4.84 -7.83
CA SER A 158 -13.47 -5.28 -7.21
C SER A 158 -14.56 -5.38 -8.26
N THR A 159 -15.54 -6.22 -8.03
CA THR A 159 -16.75 -6.28 -8.86
C THR A 159 -17.63 -5.04 -8.71
N ASN A 160 -17.53 -4.37 -7.55
CA ASN A 160 -18.24 -3.13 -7.29
C ASN A 160 -17.38 -2.22 -6.43
N ILE A 161 -16.60 -1.36 -7.09
CA ILE A 161 -15.76 -0.38 -6.38
C ILE A 161 -16.65 0.77 -5.88
N PRO A 162 -16.61 1.06 -4.57
CA PRO A 162 -17.31 2.22 -4.02
C PRO A 162 -16.55 3.49 -4.40
N PHE A 163 -17.06 4.22 -5.38
CA PHE A 163 -16.54 5.53 -5.77
C PHE A 163 -17.19 6.66 -4.98
N THR A 164 -16.52 7.82 -4.92
CA THR A 164 -17.06 9.02 -4.27
C THR A 164 -18.15 9.72 -5.08
N SER A 165 -18.14 9.51 -6.40
CA SER A 165 -19.08 10.13 -7.36
C SER A 165 -19.27 9.23 -8.58
N GLU A 166 -20.26 9.53 -9.40
CA GLU A 166 -20.53 8.84 -10.66
C GLU A 166 -19.38 8.96 -11.68
N ALA A 167 -18.58 10.01 -11.58
CA ALA A 167 -17.40 10.22 -12.43
C ALA A 167 -16.27 9.19 -12.16
N LYS A 168 -16.38 8.37 -11.11
CA LYS A 168 -15.43 7.28 -10.77
C LYS A 168 -13.96 7.72 -10.64
N GLU A 169 -13.73 8.95 -10.18
CA GLU A 169 -12.39 9.55 -10.09
C GLU A 169 -11.65 9.22 -8.82
N ALA A 170 -12.37 8.85 -7.76
CA ALA A 170 -11.80 8.53 -6.45
C ALA A 170 -12.57 7.40 -5.77
N ILE A 171 -11.83 6.50 -5.13
CA ILE A 171 -12.41 5.43 -4.29
C ILE A 171 -12.85 6.04 -2.96
N ALA A 172 -14.07 5.73 -2.53
CA ALA A 172 -14.65 6.21 -1.28
C ALA A 172 -13.78 5.82 -0.06
N ASP A 173 -13.80 6.66 0.96
CA ASP A 173 -13.00 6.53 2.18
C ASP A 173 -13.53 5.43 3.11
N ILE A 174 -13.32 4.18 2.74
CA ILE A 174 -13.78 3.00 3.47
C ILE A 174 -12.64 2.42 4.28
N SER A 175 -12.90 2.14 5.56
CA SER A 175 -11.90 1.68 6.54
C SER A 175 -11.26 0.36 6.15
N GLU A 176 -12.05 -0.61 5.65
CA GLU A 176 -11.63 -1.94 5.24
C GLU A 176 -10.68 -1.87 4.03
N ILE A 177 -11.03 -1.06 3.04
CA ILE A 177 -10.21 -0.84 1.83
C ILE A 177 -8.90 -0.16 2.23
N LYS A 178 -8.96 0.92 3.03
CA LYS A 178 -7.75 1.59 3.53
C LYS A 178 -6.85 0.68 4.35
N LYS A 179 -7.42 -0.21 5.17
CA LYS A 179 -6.68 -1.19 5.96
C LYS A 179 -5.86 -2.11 5.06
N GLU A 180 -6.47 -2.69 4.04
CA GLU A 180 -5.78 -3.59 3.09
C GLU A 180 -4.70 -2.84 2.29
N ILE A 181 -4.99 -1.62 1.83
CA ILE A 181 -4.00 -0.77 1.16
C ILE A 181 -2.82 -0.49 2.08
N LYS A 182 -3.05 -0.10 3.35
CA LYS A 182 -1.97 0.14 4.32
C LYS A 182 -1.14 -1.09 4.60
N LEU A 183 -1.74 -2.27 4.66
CA LEU A 183 -1.02 -3.54 4.86
C LEU A 183 -0.11 -3.84 3.66
N ALA A 184 -0.61 -3.72 2.44
CA ALA A 184 0.16 -3.89 1.22
C ALA A 184 1.34 -2.91 1.14
N LEU A 185 1.06 -1.62 1.38
CA LEU A 185 2.07 -0.55 1.37
C LEU A 185 3.17 -0.79 2.40
N ARG A 186 2.82 -1.14 3.64
CA ARG A 186 3.81 -1.43 4.70
C ARG A 186 4.72 -2.59 4.34
N ASN A 187 4.19 -3.64 3.74
CA ASN A 187 4.98 -4.78 3.29
C ASN A 187 5.95 -4.38 2.17
N ASN A 188 5.47 -3.59 1.22
CA ASN A 188 6.29 -3.08 0.11
C ASN A 188 7.37 -2.09 0.61
N ALA A 189 7.00 -1.17 1.50
CA ALA A 189 7.89 -0.19 2.13
C ALA A 189 9.00 -0.83 2.98
N LYS A 190 8.75 -1.97 3.65
CA LYS A 190 9.81 -2.73 4.34
C LYS A 190 10.92 -3.17 3.39
N THR A 191 10.58 -3.55 2.16
CA THR A 191 11.55 -3.94 1.14
C THR A 191 12.39 -2.74 0.70
N LEU A 192 11.75 -1.58 0.48
CA LEU A 192 12.44 -0.33 0.21
C LEU A 192 13.38 0.06 1.36
N SER A 193 12.90 0.01 2.61
CA SER A 193 13.71 0.34 3.78
C SER A 193 14.96 -0.52 3.91
N LYS A 194 14.87 -1.83 3.61
CA LYS A 194 16.04 -2.72 3.58
C LYS A 194 17.05 -2.28 2.53
N HIS A 195 16.57 -1.92 1.35
CA HIS A 195 17.44 -1.41 0.26
C HIS A 195 18.16 -0.12 0.67
N LEU A 196 17.43 0.87 1.20
CA LEU A 196 18.00 2.15 1.63
C LEU A 196 19.01 1.99 2.77
N LYS A 197 18.76 1.12 3.74
CA LYS A 197 19.73 0.80 4.80
C LYS A 197 21.02 0.20 4.23
N LYS A 198 20.90 -0.69 3.24
CA LYS A 198 22.04 -1.30 2.56
C LYS A 198 22.86 -0.26 1.79
N GLN A 199 22.21 0.66 1.06
CA GLN A 199 22.87 1.77 0.38
C GLN A 199 23.63 2.68 1.35
N LYS A 200 22.96 3.12 2.45
CA LYS A 200 23.61 3.95 3.48
C LYS A 200 24.82 3.27 4.11
N LYS A 201 24.75 1.95 4.35
CA LYS A 201 25.91 1.20 4.89
C LYS A 201 27.06 1.17 3.90
N ARG A 202 26.79 0.96 2.60
CA ARG A 202 27.80 0.97 1.55
C ARG A 202 28.47 2.34 1.41
N ALA A 203 27.68 3.41 1.37
CA ALA A 203 28.20 4.78 1.29
C ALA A 203 29.15 5.10 2.47
N LYS A 204 28.73 4.77 3.71
CA LYS A 204 29.59 4.96 4.89
C LYS A 204 30.90 4.16 4.84
N VAL A 205 30.90 2.97 4.25
CA VAL A 205 32.13 2.17 4.09
C VAL A 205 33.03 2.81 3.04
N SER A 206 32.45 3.27 1.91
CA SER A 206 33.23 3.99 0.88
C SER A 206 33.88 5.26 1.43
N GLU A 207 33.10 6.11 2.13
CA GLU A 207 33.61 7.34 2.76
C GLU A 207 34.78 7.06 3.72
N LYS A 208 34.67 5.99 4.53
CA LYS A 208 35.78 5.60 5.42
C LYS A 208 37.00 5.15 4.64
N PHE A 209 36.82 4.39 3.58
CA PHE A 209 37.91 3.92 2.73
C PHE A 209 38.62 5.10 2.05
N ASP A 210 37.85 6.03 1.48
CA ASP A 210 38.35 7.24 0.85
C ASP A 210 39.16 8.12 1.84
N LEU A 211 38.67 8.22 3.10
CA LEU A 211 39.37 8.93 4.16
C LEU A 211 40.72 8.26 4.49
N VAL A 212 40.69 6.93 4.65
CA VAL A 212 41.94 6.17 4.92
C VAL A 212 42.94 6.33 3.79
N GLN A 213 42.52 6.25 2.53
CA GLN A 213 43.40 6.46 1.37
C GLN A 213 44.02 7.86 1.33
N LYS A 214 43.32 8.89 1.79
CA LYS A 214 43.81 10.26 1.86
C LYS A 214 44.81 10.47 3.00
N VAL A 215 44.60 9.80 4.13
CA VAL A 215 45.40 10.04 5.36
C VAL A 215 46.66 9.17 5.42
N LEU A 216 46.60 7.92 4.92
CA LEU A 216 47.72 6.98 4.95
C LEU A 216 49.02 7.55 4.31
N PRO A 217 49.01 8.17 3.11
CA PRO A 217 50.22 8.74 2.52
C PRO A 217 50.83 9.85 3.38
N ALA A 218 49.99 10.73 3.94
CA ALA A 218 50.47 11.82 4.79
C ALA A 218 51.08 11.34 6.12
N ILE A 219 50.57 10.22 6.66
CA ILE A 219 51.18 9.57 7.84
C ILE A 219 52.52 8.94 7.45
N ALA A 220 52.60 8.25 6.31
CA ALA A 220 53.82 7.62 5.82
C ALA A 220 54.93 8.62 5.57
N GLU A 221 54.65 9.77 4.94
CA GLU A 221 55.60 10.85 4.75
C GLU A 221 56.12 11.41 6.08
N LYS A 222 55.24 11.69 7.03
CA LYS A 222 55.65 12.20 8.35
C LYS A 222 56.48 11.21 9.15
N THR A 223 56.19 9.91 9.07
CA THR A 223 56.99 8.89 9.76
C THR A 223 58.33 8.66 9.12
N SER A 224 58.46 8.76 7.80
CA SER A 224 59.75 8.65 7.09
C SER A 224 60.65 9.87 7.27
N SER A 225 60.09 11.02 7.63
CA SER A 225 60.90 12.25 7.89
C SER A 225 61.39 12.36 9.34
N VAL A 226 61.10 11.41 10.21
CA VAL A 226 61.50 11.39 11.62
C VAL A 226 62.64 10.35 11.86
N VAL A 227 62.97 9.57 10.85
CA VAL A 227 64.12 8.68 10.82
C VAL A 227 65.22 9.32 10.02
#